data_39f9b3e2693e560267fb798593647051
#
_entry.id   39f9b3e2693e560267fb798593647051
#
_cell.length_a   1.000
_cell.length_b   1.000
_cell.length_c   1.000
_cell.angle_alpha   90.00
_cell.angle_beta   90.00
_cell.angle_gamma   90.00
#
_symmetry.space_group_name_H-M   'P 1'
#
loop_
_entity.id
_entity.type
_entity.pdbx_description
1 polymer ?
#
loop_
_entity_poly.entity_id
_entity_poly.type
_entity_poly.pdbx_seq_one_letter_code
_entity_poly.pdbx_strand_id
1 'polypeptide(L)'
;GPVRVTEVPEVQYPKDIGGLGQTSDQAQLAVFHRSEQWEPFTMLNLNIFKTRAQYEADSVESTSLEGRQAYQKYERNAALEVYRRGGNFYWIATPVAVLRGDSSHPLAEQWSQFVLVNWPSRKAFRHLVAARNFRKGIGHRNAGIENAIAIPGTPFPEFIRYSM
;
A
#
# COMPACT_ATOMS: atom_id res chain seq x y z
N GLY A 1 1.96 -2.81 21.37
CA GLY A 1 3.22 -2.07 21.50
C GLY A 1 4.10 -2.20 20.25
N PRO A 2 5.26 -1.52 20.21
CA PRO A 2 6.18 -1.61 19.09
C PRO A 2 6.65 -3.03 18.81
N VAL A 3 6.87 -3.35 17.53
CA VAL A 3 7.43 -4.61 17.11
C VAL A 3 8.91 -4.42 16.78
N ARG A 4 9.76 -5.23 17.38
CA ARG A 4 11.19 -5.25 17.05
C ARG A 4 11.40 -6.13 15.80
N VAL A 5 11.84 -5.50 14.72
CA VAL A 5 12.15 -6.19 13.47
C VAL A 5 13.63 -6.60 13.49
N THR A 6 13.92 -7.82 13.94
CA THR A 6 15.29 -8.36 13.99
C THR A 6 15.59 -9.27 12.80
N GLU A 7 14.62 -10.08 12.43
CA GLU A 7 14.71 -10.98 11.28
C GLU A 7 13.40 -10.94 10.51
N VAL A 8 13.47 -11.19 9.23
CA VAL A 8 12.29 -11.25 8.36
C VAL A 8 12.31 -12.58 7.65
N PRO A 9 11.29 -13.42 7.87
CA PRO A 9 11.15 -14.64 7.12
C PRO A 9 11.05 -14.35 5.63
N GLU A 10 11.50 -15.27 4.82
CA GLU A 10 11.28 -15.19 3.38
C GLU A 10 9.77 -15.16 3.12
N VAL A 11 9.30 -14.10 2.48
CA VAL A 11 7.88 -13.88 2.22
C VAL A 11 7.62 -14.13 0.75
N GLN A 12 6.77 -15.11 0.48
CA GLN A 12 6.13 -15.18 -0.82
C GLN A 12 4.97 -14.20 -0.83
N TYR A 13 5.06 -13.20 -1.70
CA TYR A 13 3.94 -12.31 -1.92
C TYR A 13 2.81 -13.09 -2.59
N PRO A 14 1.56 -12.94 -2.14
CA PRO A 14 0.44 -13.56 -2.80
C PRO A 14 0.45 -13.18 -4.27
N LYS A 15 0.24 -14.15 -5.15
CA LYS A 15 0.17 -13.90 -6.60
C LYS A 15 -0.98 -12.98 -6.97
N ASP A 16 -2.02 -12.97 -6.13
CA ASP A 16 -3.20 -12.14 -6.29
C ASP A 16 -3.48 -11.37 -5.00
N ILE A 17 -3.07 -10.11 -4.97
CA ILE A 17 -3.59 -9.16 -3.99
C ILE A 17 -4.91 -8.55 -4.49
N GLY A 18 -5.56 -9.20 -5.45
CA GLY A 18 -6.90 -8.92 -5.96
C GLY A 18 -6.97 -7.94 -7.13
N GLY A 19 -7.49 -8.42 -8.26
CA GLY A 19 -7.86 -7.62 -9.42
C GLY A 19 -6.73 -7.20 -10.36
N LEU A 20 -7.09 -6.73 -11.52
CA LEU A 20 -6.17 -6.20 -12.53
C LEU A 20 -5.38 -5.00 -11.96
N GLY A 21 -4.07 -5.01 -12.10
CA GLY A 21 -3.19 -3.97 -11.56
C GLY A 21 -2.88 -4.09 -10.06
N GLN A 22 -3.32 -5.17 -9.41
CA GLN A 22 -3.06 -5.44 -8.00
C GLN A 22 -2.15 -6.65 -7.77
N THR A 23 -1.80 -7.36 -8.82
CA THR A 23 -0.83 -8.46 -8.78
C THR A 23 0.56 -7.90 -8.55
N SER A 24 1.27 -8.47 -7.60
CA SER A 24 2.67 -8.14 -7.40
C SER A 24 3.50 -8.63 -8.57
N ASP A 25 4.22 -7.73 -9.21
CA ASP A 25 5.22 -8.08 -10.22
C ASP A 25 6.44 -8.69 -9.52
N GLN A 26 6.68 -9.97 -9.74
CA GLN A 26 7.77 -10.70 -9.09
C GLN A 26 9.16 -10.16 -9.43
N ALA A 27 9.36 -9.67 -10.66
CA ALA A 27 10.61 -9.05 -11.08
C ALA A 27 10.86 -7.72 -10.35
N GLN A 28 9.83 -6.87 -10.22
CA GLN A 28 9.91 -5.62 -9.47
C GLN A 28 10.10 -5.85 -7.97
N LEU A 29 9.44 -6.84 -7.40
CA LEU A 29 9.67 -7.25 -6.02
C LEU A 29 11.11 -7.71 -5.79
N ALA A 30 11.67 -8.47 -6.71
CA ALA A 30 13.07 -8.91 -6.64
C ALA A 30 14.04 -7.72 -6.68
N VAL A 31 13.78 -6.70 -7.49
CA VAL A 31 14.56 -5.45 -7.51
C VAL A 31 14.46 -4.75 -6.15
N PHE A 32 13.25 -4.58 -5.62
CA PHE A 32 13.02 -3.95 -4.33
C PHE A 32 13.74 -4.68 -3.19
N HIS A 33 13.74 -6.01 -3.20
CA HIS A 33 14.31 -6.82 -2.11
C HIS A 33 15.82 -7.08 -2.21
N ARG A 34 16.44 -6.85 -3.37
CA ARG A 34 17.89 -7.03 -3.54
C ARG A 34 18.74 -5.90 -2.96
N SER A 35 18.18 -4.71 -2.84
CA SER A 35 18.90 -3.53 -2.39
C SER A 35 18.86 -3.37 -0.87
N GLU A 36 19.52 -2.32 -0.37
CA GLU A 36 19.69 -2.03 1.05
C GLU A 36 18.43 -2.22 1.90
N GLN A 37 18.45 -3.23 2.75
CA GLN A 37 17.30 -3.62 3.57
C GLN A 37 17.03 -2.69 4.76
N TRP A 38 18.02 -1.89 5.14
CA TRP A 38 17.98 -1.04 6.33
C TRP A 38 17.72 0.44 6.04
N GLU A 39 17.80 0.83 4.77
CA GLU A 39 17.54 2.22 4.39
C GLU A 39 16.05 2.56 4.43
N PRO A 40 15.71 3.78 4.91
CA PRO A 40 14.34 4.27 4.88
C PRO A 40 13.89 4.53 3.43
N PHE A 41 12.59 4.41 3.21
CA PHE A 41 11.97 4.74 1.94
C PHE A 41 10.53 5.23 2.15
N THR A 42 9.97 5.84 1.13
CA THR A 42 8.55 6.22 1.10
C THR A 42 7.81 5.42 0.03
N MET A 43 6.68 4.86 0.39
CA MET A 43 5.78 4.19 -0.54
C MET A 43 4.69 5.16 -1.00
N LEU A 44 4.65 5.45 -2.29
CA LEU A 44 3.51 6.11 -2.92
C LEU A 44 2.47 5.05 -3.30
N ASN A 45 1.25 5.23 -2.82
CA ASN A 45 0.11 4.41 -3.19
C ASN A 45 -0.93 5.27 -3.89
N LEU A 46 -1.36 4.81 -5.05
CA LEU A 46 -2.45 5.39 -5.84
C LEU A 46 -3.58 4.35 -5.88
N ASN A 47 -4.75 4.74 -5.42
CA ASN A 47 -5.89 3.81 -5.29
C ASN A 47 -7.11 4.31 -6.06
N ILE A 48 -7.80 3.38 -6.73
CA ILE A 48 -9.16 3.57 -7.25
C ILE A 48 -10.07 2.58 -6.51
N PHE A 49 -11.12 3.09 -5.87
CA PHE A 49 -12.08 2.25 -5.17
C PHE A 49 -13.19 1.77 -6.08
N LYS A 50 -13.66 0.55 -5.84
CA LYS A 50 -14.90 0.06 -6.41
C LYS A 50 -16.08 0.89 -5.90
N THR A 51 -17.10 1.07 -6.72
CA THR A 51 -18.36 1.69 -6.28
C THR A 51 -19.03 0.86 -5.20
N ARG A 52 -19.08 -0.46 -5.39
CA ARG A 52 -19.56 -1.45 -4.43
C ARG A 52 -18.47 -2.42 -4.07
N ALA A 53 -18.35 -2.73 -2.79
CA ALA A 53 -17.44 -3.76 -2.32
C ALA A 53 -17.84 -5.13 -2.90
N GLN A 54 -16.84 -5.89 -3.32
CA GLN A 54 -17.02 -7.24 -3.87
C GLN A 54 -16.19 -8.22 -3.06
N TYR A 55 -16.81 -8.79 -2.04
CA TYR A 55 -16.20 -9.86 -1.25
C TYR A 55 -16.32 -11.21 -1.97
N GLU A 56 -15.45 -12.14 -1.61
CA GLU A 56 -15.55 -13.52 -2.08
C GLU A 56 -16.90 -14.15 -1.64
N ALA A 57 -17.40 -15.11 -2.41
CA ALA A 57 -18.74 -15.65 -2.23
C ALA A 57 -18.99 -16.34 -0.87
N ASP A 58 -17.94 -16.84 -0.24
CA ASP A 58 -17.96 -17.49 1.07
C ASP A 58 -17.70 -16.52 2.24
N SER A 59 -17.53 -15.24 1.95
CA SER A 59 -17.33 -14.21 2.98
C SER A 59 -18.62 -13.96 3.76
N VAL A 60 -18.49 -13.79 5.06
CA VAL A 60 -19.59 -13.38 5.95
C VAL A 60 -19.84 -11.86 5.92
N GLU A 61 -19.02 -11.12 5.19
CA GLU A 61 -19.12 -9.67 5.11
C GLU A 61 -20.30 -9.22 4.23
N SER A 62 -20.87 -8.09 4.61
CA SER A 62 -22.00 -7.50 3.89
C SER A 62 -21.61 -7.01 2.50
N THR A 63 -22.39 -7.40 1.49
CA THR A 63 -22.29 -6.90 0.12
C THR A 63 -22.87 -5.49 -0.05
N SER A 64 -23.45 -4.87 1.00
CA SER A 64 -24.03 -3.53 0.94
C SER A 64 -23.00 -2.40 1.08
N LEU A 65 -21.74 -2.71 1.42
CA LEU A 65 -20.69 -1.71 1.60
C LEU A 65 -20.24 -1.11 0.25
N GLU A 66 -19.88 0.18 0.31
CA GLU A 66 -19.11 0.80 -0.77
C GLU A 66 -17.66 0.28 -0.76
N GLY A 67 -16.99 0.33 -1.90
CA GLY A 67 -15.58 -0.06 -1.99
C GLY A 67 -14.69 0.72 -1.04
N ARG A 68 -14.91 2.04 -0.91
CA ARG A 68 -14.21 2.89 0.06
C ARG A 68 -14.40 2.41 1.51
N GLN A 69 -15.61 2.02 1.89
CA GLN A 69 -15.89 1.55 3.24
C GLN A 69 -15.19 0.22 3.55
N ALA A 70 -15.18 -0.70 2.60
CA ALA A 70 -14.42 -1.95 2.72
C ALA A 70 -12.91 -1.65 2.88
N TYR A 71 -12.37 -0.79 2.03
CA TYR A 71 -10.97 -0.40 2.11
C TYR A 71 -10.61 0.28 3.44
N GLN A 72 -11.49 1.10 4.01
CA GLN A 72 -11.29 1.71 5.33
C GLN A 72 -11.16 0.69 6.47
N LYS A 73 -11.84 -0.46 6.37
CA LYS A 73 -11.62 -1.56 7.33
C LYS A 73 -10.19 -2.09 7.25
N TYR A 74 -9.69 -2.26 6.04
CA TYR A 74 -8.29 -2.62 5.82
C TYR A 74 -7.32 -1.56 6.34
N GLU A 75 -7.55 -0.27 6.01
CA GLU A 75 -6.67 0.84 6.42
C GLU A 75 -6.49 0.92 7.93
N ARG A 76 -7.56 0.76 8.70
CA ARG A 76 -7.50 0.81 10.17
C ARG A 76 -6.59 -0.27 10.73
N ASN A 77 -6.71 -1.48 10.22
CA ASN A 77 -5.86 -2.59 10.63
C ASN A 77 -4.41 -2.39 10.15
N ALA A 78 -4.23 -2.00 8.89
CA ALA A 78 -2.92 -1.76 8.30
C ALA A 78 -2.18 -0.63 9.02
N ALA A 79 -2.85 0.47 9.35
CA ALA A 79 -2.26 1.61 10.04
C ALA A 79 -1.62 1.19 11.38
N LEU A 80 -2.34 0.44 12.19
CA LEU A 80 -1.82 -0.07 13.46
C LEU A 80 -0.55 -0.90 13.26
N GLU A 81 -0.57 -1.81 12.30
CA GLU A 81 0.55 -2.70 12.02
C GLU A 81 1.75 -1.96 11.38
N VAL A 82 1.50 -0.91 10.61
CA VAL A 82 2.53 0.00 10.07
C VAL A 82 3.22 0.76 11.22
N TYR A 83 2.46 1.43 12.08
CA TYR A 83 3.00 2.18 13.22
C TYR A 83 3.79 1.31 14.19
N ARG A 84 3.35 0.09 14.45
CA ARG A 84 4.06 -0.86 15.31
C ARG A 84 5.45 -1.21 14.79
N ARG A 85 5.70 -1.05 13.48
CA ARG A 85 6.98 -1.32 12.80
C ARG A 85 7.78 -0.07 12.48
N GLY A 86 7.39 1.06 13.06
CA GLY A 86 8.09 2.34 12.88
C GLY A 86 7.74 3.07 11.58
N GLY A 87 6.79 2.57 10.80
CA GLY A 87 6.25 3.30 9.65
C GLY A 87 5.23 4.35 10.07
N ASN A 88 4.92 5.27 9.17
CA ASN A 88 3.85 6.22 9.37
C ASN A 88 3.20 6.66 8.05
N PHE A 89 1.92 7.00 8.13
CA PHE A 89 1.20 7.64 7.04
C PHE A 89 1.56 9.12 7.03
N TYR A 90 2.44 9.48 6.12
CA TYR A 90 2.91 10.86 6.00
C TYR A 90 1.84 11.78 5.39
N TRP A 91 1.11 11.29 4.41
CA TRP A 91 0.11 12.07 3.71
C TRP A 91 -0.95 11.17 3.09
N ILE A 92 -2.22 11.54 3.27
CA ILE A 92 -3.37 10.89 2.66
C ILE A 92 -4.21 12.00 2.03
N ALA A 93 -4.53 11.88 0.75
CA ALA A 93 -5.27 12.91 0.03
C ALA A 93 -6.23 12.32 -0.98
N THR A 94 -7.28 13.08 -1.26
CA THR A 94 -8.17 12.85 -2.40
C THR A 94 -7.71 13.74 -3.54
N PRO A 95 -7.40 13.20 -4.73
CA PRO A 95 -7.08 14.00 -5.91
C PRO A 95 -8.24 14.92 -6.28
N VAL A 96 -7.92 16.12 -6.75
CA VAL A 96 -8.93 17.12 -7.11
C VAL A 96 -9.09 17.20 -8.63
N ALA A 97 -7.99 17.37 -9.34
CA ALA A 97 -8.00 17.53 -10.79
C ALA A 97 -6.59 17.36 -11.38
N VAL A 98 -6.50 17.07 -12.66
CA VAL A 98 -5.26 17.18 -13.43
C VAL A 98 -5.04 18.67 -13.75
N LEU A 99 -4.12 19.29 -13.04
CA LEU A 99 -3.83 20.72 -13.20
C LEU A 99 -2.96 21.00 -14.44
N ARG A 100 -2.06 20.08 -14.75
CA ARG A 100 -1.13 20.17 -15.90
C ARG A 100 -0.87 18.78 -16.44
N GLY A 101 -0.71 18.69 -17.76
CA GLY A 101 -0.51 17.46 -18.49
C GLY A 101 -1.73 17.08 -19.31
N ASP A 102 -1.61 15.99 -20.05
CA ASP A 102 -2.69 15.46 -20.86
C ASP A 102 -3.67 14.65 -19.99
N SER A 103 -4.90 15.13 -19.91
CA SER A 103 -5.94 14.45 -19.11
C SER A 103 -6.38 13.09 -19.68
N SER A 104 -6.02 12.80 -20.94
CA SER A 104 -6.23 11.47 -21.55
C SER A 104 -5.10 10.47 -21.25
N HIS A 105 -4.00 10.94 -20.65
CA HIS A 105 -2.88 10.08 -20.30
C HIS A 105 -3.29 9.05 -19.23
N PRO A 106 -2.85 7.78 -19.31
CA PRO A 106 -3.21 6.76 -18.33
C PRO A 106 -2.91 7.14 -16.87
N LEU A 107 -1.85 7.93 -16.62
CA LEU A 107 -1.54 8.44 -15.29
C LEU A 107 -2.49 9.55 -14.80
N ALA A 108 -3.32 10.10 -15.69
CA ALA A 108 -4.34 11.09 -15.37
C ALA A 108 -5.70 10.46 -15.04
N GLU A 109 -5.77 9.16 -14.88
CA GLU A 109 -6.98 8.47 -14.40
C GLU A 109 -7.50 9.09 -13.10
N GLN A 110 -8.79 9.00 -12.89
CA GLN A 110 -9.43 9.52 -11.69
C GLN A 110 -9.11 8.64 -10.47
N TRP A 111 -7.94 8.85 -9.90
CA TRP A 111 -7.57 8.22 -8.65
C TRP A 111 -8.51 8.63 -7.52
N SER A 112 -8.89 7.69 -6.68
CA SER A 112 -9.75 7.96 -5.53
C SER A 112 -8.97 8.46 -4.33
N GLN A 113 -7.70 8.05 -4.22
CA GLN A 113 -6.87 8.34 -3.05
C GLN A 113 -5.39 8.27 -3.39
N PHE A 114 -4.62 9.20 -2.84
CA PHE A 114 -3.15 9.14 -2.75
C PHE A 114 -2.75 8.88 -1.31
N VAL A 115 -1.77 7.99 -1.11
CA VAL A 115 -1.20 7.72 0.21
C VAL A 115 0.31 7.66 0.13
N LEU A 116 0.98 8.43 0.98
CA LEU A 116 2.42 8.33 1.22
C LEU A 116 2.66 7.68 2.57
N VAL A 117 3.39 6.57 2.57
CA VAL A 117 3.76 5.85 3.79
C VAL A 117 5.28 5.85 3.92
N ASN A 118 5.78 6.45 4.98
CA ASN A 118 7.20 6.39 5.31
C ASN A 118 7.52 5.09 6.04
N TRP A 119 8.59 4.46 5.63
CA TRP A 119 9.09 3.22 6.20
C TRP A 119 10.54 3.39 6.69
N PRO A 120 10.87 2.90 7.89
CA PRO A 120 12.24 2.97 8.40
C PRO A 120 13.19 2.05 7.64
N SER A 121 12.69 1.02 7.01
CA SER A 121 13.48 0.07 6.22
C SER A 121 12.59 -0.82 5.35
N ARG A 122 13.17 -1.41 4.31
CA ARG A 122 12.51 -2.45 3.51
C ARG A 122 12.22 -3.70 4.34
N LYS A 123 13.09 -4.00 5.29
CA LYS A 123 12.92 -5.12 6.22
C LYS A 123 11.67 -4.95 7.08
N ALA A 124 11.38 -3.74 7.57
CA ALA A 124 10.15 -3.44 8.31
C ALA A 124 8.90 -3.65 7.46
N PHE A 125 8.91 -3.22 6.20
CA PHE A 125 7.84 -3.46 5.26
C PHE A 125 7.62 -4.96 5.00
N ARG A 126 8.68 -5.72 4.76
CA ARG A 126 8.59 -7.19 4.56
C ARG A 126 8.00 -7.88 5.80
N HIS A 127 8.40 -7.43 6.98
CA HIS A 127 7.86 -7.95 8.24
C HIS A 127 6.36 -7.67 8.37
N LEU A 128 5.88 -6.50 7.89
CA LEU A 128 4.45 -6.20 7.81
C LEU A 128 3.73 -7.23 6.93
N VAL A 129 4.22 -7.44 5.71
CA VAL A 129 3.57 -8.34 4.74
C VAL A 129 3.46 -9.77 5.25
N ALA A 130 4.42 -10.22 6.06
CA ALA A 130 4.40 -11.52 6.72
C ALA A 130 3.43 -11.58 7.92
N ALA A 131 3.03 -10.44 8.48
CA ALA A 131 2.29 -10.40 9.73
C ALA A 131 0.86 -10.93 9.58
N ARG A 132 0.50 -11.86 10.45
CA ARG A 132 -0.83 -12.49 10.45
C ARG A 132 -1.96 -11.47 10.56
N ASN A 133 -1.81 -10.48 11.44
CA ASN A 133 -2.85 -9.47 11.65
C ASN A 133 -3.03 -8.58 10.43
N PHE A 134 -1.94 -8.21 9.74
CA PHE A 134 -2.02 -7.48 8.48
C PHE A 134 -2.76 -8.30 7.41
N ARG A 135 -2.40 -9.57 7.26
CA ARG A 135 -3.00 -10.48 6.26
C ARG A 135 -4.50 -10.69 6.45
N LYS A 136 -5.00 -10.65 7.68
CA LYS A 136 -6.45 -10.74 7.96
C LYS A 136 -7.26 -9.60 7.31
N GLY A 137 -6.64 -8.45 7.08
CA GLY A 137 -7.30 -7.30 6.45
C GLY A 137 -7.33 -7.34 4.92
N ILE A 138 -6.57 -8.22 4.29
CA ILE A 138 -6.41 -8.24 2.82
C ILE A 138 -7.74 -8.48 2.10
N GLY A 139 -8.62 -9.29 2.64
CA GLY A 139 -9.96 -9.51 2.07
C GLY A 139 -10.76 -8.20 1.94
N HIS A 140 -10.67 -7.31 2.91
CA HIS A 140 -11.31 -5.99 2.84
C HIS A 140 -10.66 -5.08 1.79
N ARG A 141 -9.33 -5.13 1.68
CA ARG A 141 -8.61 -4.42 0.63
C ARG A 141 -9.08 -4.87 -0.75
N ASN A 142 -9.08 -6.16 -0.99
CA ASN A 142 -9.45 -6.76 -2.28
C ASN A 142 -10.91 -6.48 -2.63
N ALA A 143 -11.80 -6.50 -1.64
CA ALA A 143 -13.21 -6.18 -1.84
C ALA A 143 -13.43 -4.71 -2.25
N GLY A 144 -12.59 -3.80 -1.78
CA GLY A 144 -12.78 -2.35 -1.96
C GLY A 144 -12.00 -1.73 -3.11
N ILE A 145 -10.90 -2.32 -3.55
CA ILE A 145 -10.00 -1.75 -4.55
C ILE A 145 -10.36 -2.23 -5.96
N GLU A 146 -10.54 -1.29 -6.88
CA GLU A 146 -10.65 -1.54 -8.32
C GLU A 146 -9.28 -1.61 -8.97
N ASN A 147 -8.42 -0.63 -8.67
CA ASN A 147 -7.05 -0.55 -9.17
C ASN A 147 -6.15 0.10 -8.14
N ALA A 148 -4.91 -0.36 -8.05
CA ALA A 148 -3.91 0.19 -7.14
C ALA A 148 -2.51 0.09 -7.74
N ILE A 149 -1.72 1.13 -7.49
CA ILE A 149 -0.30 1.15 -7.82
C ILE A 149 0.46 1.51 -6.55
N ALA A 150 1.51 0.76 -6.24
CA ALA A 150 2.42 1.03 -5.14
C ALA A 150 3.85 1.20 -5.67
N ILE A 151 4.43 2.36 -5.44
CA ILE A 151 5.74 2.72 -5.95
C ILE A 151 6.63 3.12 -4.78
N PRO A 152 7.62 2.29 -4.39
CA PRO A 152 8.61 2.69 -3.40
C PRO A 152 9.61 3.67 -4.01
N GLY A 153 9.96 4.70 -3.25
CA GLY A 153 10.94 5.70 -3.63
C GLY A 153 11.91 6.00 -2.50
N THR A 154 13.17 6.22 -2.84
CA THR A 154 14.18 6.72 -1.91
C THR A 154 14.33 8.23 -2.08
N PRO A 155 14.58 9.00 -0.99
CA PRO A 155 14.80 10.44 -1.10
C PRO A 155 16.00 10.76 -1.99
N PHE A 156 15.90 11.83 -2.78
CA PHE A 156 17.06 12.39 -3.45
C PHE A 156 18.03 12.96 -2.41
N PRO A 157 19.31 12.58 -2.42
CA PRO A 157 20.28 13.06 -1.43
C PRO A 157 20.40 14.58 -1.37
N GLU A 158 20.20 15.27 -2.46
CA GLU A 158 20.24 16.73 -2.54
C GLU A 158 19.17 17.40 -1.68
N PHE A 159 17.98 16.81 -1.59
CA PHE A 159 16.89 17.36 -0.77
C PHE A 159 17.11 17.18 0.73
N ILE A 160 17.86 16.19 1.14
CA ILE A 160 18.18 15.96 2.55
C ILE A 160 19.07 17.09 3.09
N ARG A 161 19.94 17.66 2.25
CA ARG A 161 20.84 18.75 2.64
C ARG A 161 20.14 20.09 2.90
N TYR A 162 18.96 20.29 2.33
CA TYR A 162 18.20 21.54 2.50
C TYR A 162 17.12 21.45 3.60
N SER A 163 16.88 20.26 4.14
CA SER A 163 15.88 20.02 5.20
C SER A 163 16.49 20.01 6.60
N MET A 164 17.80 20.13 6.70
CA MET A 164 18.57 20.21 7.95
C MET A 164 19.03 21.64 8.20
#